data_b2291e09fd6821ab543d74a1499545dd
#
_entry.id   b2291e09fd6821ab543d74a1499545dd
#
_cell.length_a   1.000
_cell.length_b   1.000
_cell.length_c   1.000
_cell.angle_alpha   90.00
_cell.angle_beta   90.00
_cell.angle_gamma   90.00
#
_symmetry.space_group_name_H-M   'P 1'
#
loop_
_entity.id
_entity.type
_entity.pdbx_description
1 polymer ?
#
loop_
_entity_poly.entity_id
_entity_poly.type
_entity_poly.pdbx_seq_one_letter_code
_entity_poly.pdbx_strand_id
1 'polypeptide(L)'
;MSKILVAYFSRAGENYFGGAIKSVAVGNTEICADLIKQAFPDADLFKIEMAAPYADNYRKCVSQVTADLMLHKRPALTALPESIAAYDAIVLGYPNYCGTIPMAVATFLEAFDFTGKKLLPYCTNEGSGMGRSEKDLRKLCPTAVIAPGLAITGSAAAQSQAALAAWMQENL
;
A
#
# COMPACT_ATOMS: atom_id res chain seq x y z
N MET A 1 -1.57 -3.54 24.16
CA MET A 1 -1.17 -3.90 22.78
C MET A 1 -1.53 -2.75 21.87
N SER A 2 -0.65 -2.42 20.92
CA SER A 2 -0.92 -1.36 19.96
C SER A 2 -2.10 -1.71 19.07
N LYS A 3 -3.02 -0.79 18.87
CA LYS A 3 -4.12 -0.96 17.91
C LYS A 3 -3.61 -0.66 16.50
N ILE A 4 -3.81 -1.59 15.59
CA ILE A 4 -3.20 -1.58 14.24
C ILE A 4 -4.28 -1.48 13.17
N LEU A 5 -4.10 -0.56 12.22
CA LEU A 5 -4.84 -0.52 10.98
C LEU A 5 -3.90 -0.97 9.83
N VAL A 6 -4.33 -1.93 9.04
CA VAL A 6 -3.67 -2.29 7.78
C VAL A 6 -4.47 -1.65 6.64
N ALA A 7 -4.00 -0.51 6.18
CA ALA A 7 -4.57 0.19 5.03
C ALA A 7 -3.77 -0.19 3.78
N TYR A 8 -4.44 -0.59 2.72
CA TYR A 8 -3.74 -1.03 1.51
C TYR A 8 -4.49 -0.70 0.23
N PHE A 9 -3.74 -0.38 -0.80
CA PHE A 9 -4.20 -0.29 -2.18
C PHE A 9 -3.71 -1.51 -2.96
N SER A 10 -4.62 -2.19 -3.64
CA SER A 10 -4.29 -3.38 -4.44
C SER A 10 -5.13 -3.41 -5.70
N ARG A 11 -4.61 -4.01 -6.76
CA ARG A 11 -5.29 -4.11 -8.03
C ARG A 11 -5.26 -5.57 -8.53
N ALA A 12 -6.43 -6.15 -8.72
CA ALA A 12 -6.63 -7.38 -9.48
C ALA A 12 -6.57 -7.09 -10.99
N GLY A 13 -6.78 -8.10 -11.81
CA GLY A 13 -6.74 -8.00 -13.26
C GLY A 13 -5.33 -8.10 -13.83
N GLU A 14 -5.08 -7.46 -14.96
CA GLU A 14 -3.76 -7.51 -15.61
C GLU A 14 -2.70 -6.80 -14.80
N ASN A 15 -1.67 -7.53 -14.39
CA ASN A 15 -0.51 -7.05 -13.67
C ASN A 15 0.78 -7.61 -14.29
N TYR A 16 1.89 -6.91 -14.09
CA TYR A 16 3.20 -7.48 -14.34
C TYR A 16 3.53 -8.43 -13.18
N PHE A 17 3.68 -9.72 -13.51
CA PHE A 17 3.79 -10.79 -12.53
C PHE A 17 4.81 -11.83 -13.00
N GLY A 18 5.93 -11.92 -12.31
CA GLY A 18 6.97 -12.92 -12.59
C GLY A 18 7.56 -12.83 -13.99
N GLY A 19 7.72 -11.62 -14.54
CA GLY A 19 8.34 -11.37 -15.85
C GLY A 19 7.36 -11.29 -17.02
N ALA A 20 6.04 -11.38 -16.79
CA ALA A 20 5.02 -11.29 -17.83
C ALA A 20 3.76 -10.57 -17.34
N ILE A 21 2.97 -10.04 -18.27
CA ILE A 21 1.63 -9.53 -17.96
C ILE A 21 0.71 -10.74 -17.76
N LYS A 22 0.10 -10.84 -16.59
CA LYS A 22 -0.85 -11.89 -16.23
C LYS A 22 -2.07 -11.29 -15.55
N SER A 23 -3.23 -11.88 -15.75
CA SER A 23 -4.44 -11.55 -14.99
C SER A 23 -4.44 -12.32 -13.67
N VAL A 24 -4.58 -11.60 -12.56
CA VAL A 24 -4.66 -12.16 -11.21
C VAL A 24 -6.02 -11.85 -10.59
N ALA A 25 -6.59 -12.83 -9.88
CA ALA A 25 -7.89 -12.65 -9.21
C ALA A 25 -7.78 -11.74 -7.98
N VAL A 26 -6.65 -11.81 -7.29
CA VAL A 26 -6.33 -11.00 -6.12
C VAL A 26 -4.97 -10.35 -6.33
N GLY A 27 -4.89 -9.04 -6.10
CA GLY A 27 -3.63 -8.30 -6.23
C GLY A 27 -2.62 -8.69 -5.15
N ASN A 28 -1.33 -8.58 -5.47
CA ASN A 28 -0.24 -9.00 -4.57
C ASN A 28 -0.23 -8.25 -3.24
N THR A 29 -0.56 -6.96 -3.25
CA THR A 29 -0.61 -6.13 -2.04
C THR A 29 -1.71 -6.61 -1.09
N GLU A 30 -2.87 -7.04 -1.63
CA GLU A 30 -3.98 -7.61 -0.86
C GLU A 30 -3.60 -8.95 -0.23
N ILE A 31 -2.90 -9.82 -0.97
CA ILE A 31 -2.37 -11.07 -0.43
C ILE A 31 -1.49 -10.79 0.81
N CYS A 32 -0.59 -9.81 0.73
CA CYS A 32 0.23 -9.41 1.87
C CYS A 32 -0.62 -8.89 3.05
N ALA A 33 -1.65 -8.09 2.79
CA ALA A 33 -2.55 -7.59 3.84
C ALA A 33 -3.26 -8.73 4.56
N ASP A 34 -3.73 -9.73 3.82
CA ASP A 34 -4.39 -10.92 4.38
C ASP A 34 -3.41 -11.76 5.22
N LEU A 35 -2.16 -11.90 4.78
CA LEU A 35 -1.11 -12.59 5.55
C LEU A 35 -0.77 -11.85 6.84
N ILE A 36 -0.74 -10.52 6.81
CA ILE A 36 -0.58 -9.70 8.02
C ILE A 36 -1.76 -9.93 8.96
N LYS A 37 -2.99 -9.92 8.46
CA LYS A 37 -4.19 -10.18 9.27
C LYS A 37 -4.16 -11.57 9.92
N GLN A 38 -3.65 -12.58 9.23
CA GLN A 38 -3.48 -13.92 9.78
C GLN A 38 -2.45 -13.95 10.92
N ALA A 39 -1.35 -13.22 10.79
CA ALA A 39 -0.30 -13.13 11.81
C ALA A 39 -0.67 -12.20 12.98
N PHE A 40 -1.50 -11.19 12.73
CA PHE A 40 -1.97 -10.20 13.69
C PHE A 40 -3.52 -10.12 13.66
N PRO A 41 -4.22 -11.10 14.27
CA PRO A 41 -5.68 -11.21 14.14
C PRO A 41 -6.46 -10.00 14.66
N ASP A 42 -5.89 -9.23 15.59
CA ASP A 42 -6.52 -8.02 16.15
C ASP A 42 -6.34 -6.77 15.29
N ALA A 43 -5.55 -6.84 14.21
CA ALA A 43 -5.42 -5.73 13.26
C ALA A 43 -6.69 -5.55 12.43
N ASP A 44 -7.11 -4.31 12.23
CA ASP A 44 -8.20 -3.99 11.32
C ASP A 44 -7.68 -3.85 9.88
N LEU A 45 -8.45 -4.27 8.89
CA LEU A 45 -8.13 -4.09 7.47
C LEU A 45 -8.96 -2.96 6.87
N PHE A 46 -8.33 -2.15 6.02
CA PHE A 46 -9.00 -1.15 5.20
C PHE A 46 -8.44 -1.16 3.79
N LYS A 47 -9.27 -1.51 2.80
CA LYS A 47 -8.91 -1.45 1.39
C LYS A 47 -9.14 -0.05 0.85
N ILE A 48 -8.10 0.57 0.35
CA ILE A 48 -8.16 1.88 -0.33
C ILE A 48 -8.63 1.63 -1.76
N GLU A 49 -9.84 2.07 -2.09
CA GLU A 49 -10.45 1.85 -3.40
C GLU A 49 -10.80 3.18 -4.06
N MET A 50 -10.43 3.30 -5.34
CA MET A 50 -10.77 4.46 -6.15
C MET A 50 -12.24 4.44 -6.57
N ALA A 51 -12.91 5.59 -6.51
CA ALA A 51 -14.27 5.75 -7.03
C ALA A 51 -14.34 5.51 -8.55
N ALA A 52 -13.28 5.85 -9.28
CA ALA A 52 -13.09 5.55 -10.68
C ALA A 52 -11.80 4.72 -10.84
N PRO A 53 -11.88 3.37 -10.83
CA PRO A 53 -10.71 2.50 -10.92
C PRO A 53 -9.93 2.70 -12.22
N TYR A 54 -8.64 2.40 -12.19
CA TYR A 54 -7.84 2.31 -13.41
C TYR A 54 -8.35 1.16 -14.31
N ALA A 55 -8.06 1.28 -15.60
CA ALA A 55 -8.42 0.25 -16.57
C ALA A 55 -7.83 -1.12 -16.20
N ASP A 56 -8.56 -2.19 -16.49
CA ASP A 56 -8.10 -3.56 -16.29
C ASP A 56 -6.86 -3.87 -17.14
N ASN A 57 -6.83 -3.38 -18.37
CA ASN A 57 -5.67 -3.53 -19.25
C ASN A 57 -4.43 -2.87 -18.65
N TYR A 58 -3.34 -3.64 -18.53
CA TYR A 58 -2.11 -3.22 -17.87
C TYR A 58 -1.49 -1.95 -18.48
N ARG A 59 -1.40 -1.87 -19.80
CA ARG A 59 -0.76 -0.73 -20.47
C ARG A 59 -1.58 0.55 -20.30
N LYS A 60 -2.90 0.44 -20.36
CA LYS A 60 -3.81 1.57 -20.09
C LYS A 60 -3.68 2.02 -18.63
N CYS A 61 -3.64 1.08 -17.71
CA CYS A 61 -3.42 1.37 -16.30
C CYS A 61 -2.11 2.14 -16.09
N VAL A 62 -1.00 1.67 -16.67
CA VAL A 62 0.31 2.37 -16.57
C VAL A 62 0.23 3.80 -17.10
N SER A 63 -0.45 4.01 -18.22
CA SER A 63 -0.64 5.37 -18.78
C SER A 63 -1.44 6.27 -17.85
N GLN A 64 -2.51 5.76 -17.25
CA GLN A 64 -3.34 6.49 -16.30
C GLN A 64 -2.56 6.83 -15.02
N VAL A 65 -1.83 5.85 -14.47
CA VAL A 65 -0.95 6.04 -13.30
C VAL A 65 0.11 7.10 -13.57
N THR A 66 0.75 7.05 -14.73
CA THR A 66 1.77 8.04 -15.12
C THR A 66 1.17 9.44 -15.20
N ALA A 67 -0.01 9.59 -15.84
CA ALA A 67 -0.69 10.87 -15.95
C ALA A 67 -1.09 11.42 -14.55
N ASP A 68 -1.64 10.60 -13.70
CA ASP A 68 -2.04 10.99 -12.35
C ASP A 68 -0.83 11.45 -11.52
N LEU A 69 0.30 10.73 -11.63
CA LEU A 69 1.53 11.09 -10.96
C LEU A 69 2.10 12.43 -11.45
N MET A 70 2.18 12.63 -12.77
CA MET A 70 2.69 13.86 -13.38
C MET A 70 1.85 15.08 -13.03
N LEU A 71 0.53 14.90 -12.94
CA LEU A 71 -0.43 15.96 -12.64
C LEU A 71 -0.66 16.12 -11.11
N HIS A 72 0.03 15.37 -10.27
CA HIS A 72 -0.18 15.33 -8.82
C HIS A 72 -1.66 15.18 -8.43
N LYS A 73 -2.38 14.32 -9.15
CA LYS A 73 -3.80 14.08 -8.89
C LYS A 73 -4.03 13.42 -7.52
N ARG A 74 -5.23 13.68 -7.00
CA ARG A 74 -5.77 13.03 -5.80
C ARG A 74 -7.07 12.34 -6.18
N PRO A 75 -7.01 11.09 -6.71
CA PRO A 75 -8.20 10.36 -7.10
C PRO A 75 -9.18 10.24 -5.93
N ALA A 76 -10.47 10.43 -6.20
CA ALA A 76 -11.51 10.23 -5.20
C ALA A 76 -11.58 8.76 -4.80
N LEU A 77 -11.78 8.49 -3.52
CA LEU A 77 -11.95 7.16 -2.97
C LEU A 77 -13.42 6.83 -2.75
N THR A 78 -13.77 5.55 -2.81
CA THR A 78 -15.16 5.09 -2.55
C THR A 78 -15.57 5.30 -1.10
N ALA A 79 -14.61 5.18 -0.17
CA ALA A 79 -14.80 5.37 1.25
C ALA A 79 -13.50 5.75 1.94
N LEU A 80 -13.62 6.29 3.14
CA LEU A 80 -12.54 6.51 4.10
C LEU A 80 -12.98 5.93 5.44
N PRO A 81 -12.05 5.48 6.31
CA PRO A 81 -12.37 5.24 7.70
C PRO A 81 -12.96 6.50 8.32
N GLU A 82 -13.92 6.35 9.22
CA GLU A 82 -14.48 7.49 9.94
C GLU A 82 -13.38 8.25 10.72
N SER A 83 -12.43 7.51 11.28
CA SER A 83 -11.30 8.06 12.02
C SER A 83 -10.16 7.04 12.10
N ILE A 84 -8.92 7.55 12.14
CA ILE A 84 -7.74 6.74 12.46
C ILE A 84 -7.21 7.04 13.88
N ALA A 85 -7.91 7.87 14.66
CA ALA A 85 -7.42 8.34 15.97
C ALA A 85 -7.14 7.21 16.95
N ALA A 86 -7.93 6.13 16.90
CA ALA A 86 -7.79 4.98 17.80
C ALA A 86 -6.58 4.08 17.51
N TYR A 87 -5.93 4.24 16.37
CA TYR A 87 -4.81 3.39 15.97
C TYR A 87 -3.47 4.00 16.37
N ASP A 88 -2.61 3.19 16.95
CA ASP A 88 -1.24 3.57 17.30
C ASP A 88 -0.30 3.41 16.10
N ALA A 89 -0.58 2.41 15.27
CA ALA A 89 0.21 2.09 14.09
C ALA A 89 -0.68 1.86 12.87
N ILE A 90 -0.24 2.39 11.73
CA ILE A 90 -0.84 2.16 10.42
C ILE A 90 0.18 1.41 9.55
N VAL A 91 -0.15 0.19 9.18
CA VAL A 91 0.57 -0.55 8.15
C VAL A 91 0.01 -0.11 6.80
N LEU A 92 0.86 0.35 5.91
CA LEU A 92 0.46 0.91 4.62
C LEU A 92 1.00 0.05 3.48
N GLY A 93 0.11 -0.66 2.81
CA GLY A 93 0.44 -1.52 1.67
C GLY A 93 0.13 -0.88 0.33
N TYR A 94 1.06 -0.97 -0.61
CA TYR A 94 0.87 -0.46 -1.97
C TYR A 94 1.80 -1.13 -2.99
N PRO A 95 1.38 -1.21 -4.26
CA PRO A 95 2.28 -1.56 -5.34
C PRO A 95 3.18 -0.38 -5.69
N ASN A 96 4.39 -0.67 -6.18
CA ASN A 96 5.27 0.36 -6.74
C ASN A 96 4.67 0.85 -8.07
N TYR A 97 4.10 2.05 -8.06
CA TYR A 97 3.54 2.70 -9.24
C TYR A 97 4.47 3.80 -9.73
N CYS A 98 5.15 3.52 -10.85
CA CYS A 98 6.09 4.48 -11.46
C CYS A 98 7.16 5.00 -10.47
N GLY A 99 7.67 4.13 -9.61
CA GLY A 99 8.73 4.44 -8.66
C GLY A 99 8.27 5.02 -7.33
N THR A 100 6.97 5.08 -7.06
CA THR A 100 6.42 5.63 -5.82
C THR A 100 5.07 5.02 -5.45
N ILE A 101 4.37 5.63 -4.48
CA ILE A 101 3.01 5.24 -4.07
C ILE A 101 1.99 5.56 -5.18
N PRO A 102 0.89 4.79 -5.27
CA PRO A 102 -0.27 5.20 -6.06
C PRO A 102 -0.87 6.52 -5.53
N MET A 103 -1.38 7.36 -6.43
CA MET A 103 -1.96 8.65 -6.03
C MET A 103 -3.23 8.50 -5.17
N ALA A 104 -3.95 7.39 -5.29
CA ALA A 104 -5.04 7.04 -4.37
C ALA A 104 -4.55 6.88 -2.91
N VAL A 105 -3.34 6.37 -2.70
CA VAL A 105 -2.71 6.30 -1.38
C VAL A 105 -2.42 7.71 -0.85
N ALA A 106 -1.96 8.63 -1.70
CA ALA A 106 -1.78 10.03 -1.32
C ALA A 106 -3.11 10.68 -0.88
N THR A 107 -4.21 10.40 -1.59
CA THR A 107 -5.54 10.85 -1.18
C THR A 107 -5.90 10.36 0.23
N PHE A 108 -5.67 9.08 0.52
CA PHE A 108 -5.90 8.50 1.84
C PHE A 108 -5.05 9.17 2.93
N LEU A 109 -3.76 9.35 2.67
CA LEU A 109 -2.84 9.94 3.64
C LEU A 109 -3.17 11.38 3.98
N GLU A 110 -3.57 12.17 2.99
CA GLU A 110 -3.94 13.59 3.19
C GLU A 110 -5.29 13.76 3.91
N ALA A 111 -6.10 12.71 4.02
CA ALA A 111 -7.39 12.76 4.71
C ALA A 111 -7.28 12.72 6.24
N PHE A 112 -6.10 12.38 6.81
CA PHE A 112 -5.95 12.14 8.24
C PHE A 112 -4.71 12.82 8.83
N ASP A 113 -4.74 13.04 10.15
CA ASP A 113 -3.59 13.46 10.94
C ASP A 113 -2.82 12.22 11.45
N PHE A 114 -1.56 12.12 11.06
CA PHE A 114 -0.64 11.05 11.46
C PHE A 114 0.29 11.44 12.61
N THR A 115 0.05 12.56 13.28
CA THR A 115 0.90 13.03 14.39
C THR A 115 1.02 11.96 15.48
N GLY A 116 2.27 11.60 15.78
CA GLY A 116 2.61 10.61 16.80
C GLY A 116 2.30 9.15 16.44
N LYS A 117 1.78 8.88 15.23
CA LYS A 117 1.49 7.52 14.78
C LYS A 117 2.71 6.89 14.12
N LYS A 118 2.86 5.57 14.29
CA LYS A 118 3.81 4.79 13.50
C LYS A 118 3.19 4.49 12.13
N LEU A 119 3.96 4.72 11.07
CA LEU A 119 3.58 4.35 9.70
C LEU A 119 4.58 3.32 9.18
N LEU A 120 4.10 2.11 8.92
CA LEU A 120 4.88 0.95 8.48
C LEU A 120 4.56 0.66 7.00
N PRO A 121 5.37 1.13 6.04
CA PRO A 121 5.10 0.93 4.62
C PRO A 121 5.63 -0.43 4.12
N TYR A 122 4.81 -1.19 3.40
CA TYR A 122 5.30 -2.29 2.56
C TYR A 122 4.91 -2.07 1.10
N CYS A 123 5.80 -2.43 0.19
CA CYS A 123 5.64 -2.20 -1.23
C CYS A 123 5.80 -3.49 -2.03
N THR A 124 4.78 -3.86 -2.79
CA THR A 124 4.87 -4.97 -3.74
C THR A 124 5.44 -4.47 -5.07
N ASN A 125 6.39 -5.20 -5.62
CA ASN A 125 7.11 -4.83 -6.84
C ASN A 125 7.66 -6.07 -7.54
N GLU A 126 8.11 -5.91 -8.77
CA GLU A 126 8.79 -6.96 -9.55
C GLU A 126 10.26 -6.58 -9.84
N GLY A 127 10.98 -6.14 -8.80
CA GLY A 127 12.41 -5.82 -8.87
C GLY A 127 12.76 -4.35 -8.67
N SER A 128 11.77 -3.44 -8.65
CA SER A 128 11.99 -2.00 -8.45
C SER A 128 12.11 -1.57 -6.99
N GLY A 129 11.80 -2.48 -6.04
CA GLY A 129 11.90 -2.20 -4.60
C GLY A 129 10.91 -1.12 -4.14
N MET A 130 11.32 -0.35 -3.13
CA MET A 130 10.53 0.77 -2.58
C MET A 130 10.51 2.00 -3.50
N GLY A 131 11.41 2.10 -4.47
CA GLY A 131 11.58 3.31 -5.26
C GLY A 131 11.83 4.52 -4.37
N ARG A 132 11.17 5.65 -4.68
CA ARG A 132 11.21 6.87 -3.85
C ARG A 132 10.04 6.97 -2.86
N SER A 133 9.25 5.89 -2.70
CA SER A 133 8.00 5.93 -1.94
C SER A 133 8.20 6.37 -0.49
N GLU A 134 9.24 5.89 0.20
CA GLU A 134 9.51 6.31 1.59
C GLU A 134 9.82 7.82 1.69
N LYS A 135 10.52 8.39 0.70
CA LYS A 135 10.78 9.83 0.62
C LYS A 135 9.48 10.61 0.44
N ASP A 136 8.59 10.13 -0.42
CA ASP A 136 7.31 10.77 -0.67
C ASP A 136 6.37 10.63 0.54
N LEU A 137 6.39 9.49 1.24
CA LEU A 137 5.66 9.31 2.51
C LEU A 137 6.11 10.30 3.59
N ARG A 138 7.42 10.55 3.73
CA ARG A 138 7.94 11.55 4.68
C ARG A 138 7.48 12.96 4.36
N LYS A 139 7.24 13.28 3.09
CA LYS A 139 6.67 14.59 2.69
C LYS A 139 5.18 14.69 2.98
N LEU A 140 4.43 13.61 2.74
CA LEU A 140 2.99 13.56 2.94
C LEU A 140 2.60 13.48 4.43
N CYS A 141 3.40 12.77 5.22
CA CYS A 141 3.16 12.54 6.65
C CYS A 141 4.37 12.98 7.48
N PRO A 142 4.70 14.29 7.50
CA PRO A 142 5.91 14.77 8.16
C PRO A 142 5.91 14.62 9.69
N THR A 143 4.74 14.41 10.28
CA THR A 143 4.54 14.24 11.72
C THR A 143 4.45 12.77 12.16
N ALA A 144 4.43 11.83 11.20
CA ALA A 144 4.44 10.40 11.49
C ALA A 144 5.85 9.89 11.80
N VAL A 145 5.93 8.83 12.59
CA VAL A 145 7.16 8.05 12.76
C VAL A 145 7.15 6.95 11.70
N ILE A 146 7.88 7.16 10.61
CA ILE A 146 7.91 6.24 9.48
C ILE A 146 9.00 5.18 9.71
N ALA A 147 8.59 3.91 9.83
CA ALA A 147 9.47 2.77 9.95
C ALA A 147 10.21 2.47 8.62
N PRO A 148 11.33 1.73 8.66
CA PRO A 148 11.94 1.20 7.45
C PRO A 148 10.93 0.37 6.65
N GLY A 149 10.81 0.67 5.35
CA GLY A 149 9.86 -0.02 4.48
C GLY A 149 10.29 -1.44 4.14
N LEU A 150 9.30 -2.30 3.86
CA LEU A 150 9.53 -3.67 3.41
C LEU A 150 9.14 -3.81 1.93
N ALA A 151 10.14 -4.13 1.09
CA ALA A 151 9.89 -4.46 -0.30
C ALA A 151 9.58 -5.96 -0.44
N ILE A 152 8.45 -6.28 -1.08
CA ILE A 152 8.01 -7.67 -1.34
C ILE A 152 7.96 -7.88 -2.85
N THR A 153 8.62 -8.94 -3.32
CA THR A 153 8.45 -9.37 -4.72
C THR A 153 7.02 -9.86 -4.92
N GLY A 154 6.26 -9.19 -5.80
CA GLY A 154 4.83 -9.44 -5.97
C GLY A 154 4.49 -10.87 -6.35
N SER A 155 5.26 -11.47 -7.28
CA SER A 155 5.09 -12.87 -7.67
C SER A 155 5.38 -13.90 -6.56
N ALA A 156 6.04 -13.46 -5.48
CA ALA A 156 6.31 -14.25 -4.28
C ALA A 156 5.48 -13.79 -3.06
N ALA A 157 4.48 -12.96 -3.24
CA ALA A 157 3.66 -12.41 -2.15
C ALA A 157 3.05 -13.51 -1.26
N ALA A 158 2.55 -14.59 -1.85
CA ALA A 158 1.94 -15.71 -1.11
C ALA A 158 2.92 -16.43 -0.15
N GLN A 159 4.23 -16.30 -0.36
CA GLN A 159 5.28 -16.89 0.48
C GLN A 159 5.90 -15.89 1.47
N SER A 160 5.36 -14.67 1.58
CA SER A 160 5.99 -13.59 2.36
C SER A 160 5.55 -13.51 3.82
N GLN A 161 4.73 -14.44 4.31
CA GLN A 161 4.15 -14.36 5.66
C GLN A 161 5.20 -14.21 6.77
N ALA A 162 6.25 -15.02 6.74
CA ALA A 162 7.31 -14.96 7.76
C ALA A 162 8.06 -13.63 7.73
N ALA A 163 8.37 -13.12 6.54
CA ALA A 163 9.06 -11.84 6.37
C ALA A 163 8.19 -10.66 6.86
N LEU A 164 6.90 -10.67 6.51
CA LEU A 164 5.93 -9.66 6.96
C LEU A 164 5.77 -9.68 8.48
N ALA A 165 5.64 -10.87 9.08
CA ALA A 165 5.48 -11.01 10.53
C ALA A 165 6.73 -10.53 11.29
N ALA A 166 7.91 -10.92 10.85
CA ALA A 166 9.17 -10.50 11.46
C ALA A 166 9.35 -8.97 11.37
N TRP A 167 9.15 -8.40 10.18
CA TRP A 167 9.24 -6.96 9.97
C TRP A 167 8.26 -6.17 10.84
N MET A 168 7.02 -6.64 10.98
CA MET A 168 6.06 -6.00 11.86
C MET A 168 6.48 -6.07 13.33
N GLN A 169 6.95 -7.23 13.79
CA GLN A 169 7.42 -7.39 15.18
C GLN A 169 8.60 -6.47 15.54
N GLU A 170 9.50 -6.23 14.58
CA GLU A 170 10.65 -5.34 14.75
C GLU A 170 10.26 -3.85 14.80
N ASN A 171 9.13 -3.48 14.20
CA ASN A 171 8.77 -2.08 14.00
C ASN A 171 7.53 -1.61 14.79
N LEU A 172 6.76 -2.52 15.39
CA LEU A 172 5.66 -2.20 16.29
C LEU A 172 6.15 -1.92 17.71
#